data_060bbaa6bb57bf0488521a25e947f9eb
#
_entry.id   060bbaa6bb57bf0488521a25e947f9eb
#
_cell.length_a   1.000
_cell.length_b   1.000
_cell.length_c   1.000
_cell.angle_alpha   90.00
_cell.angle_beta   90.00
_cell.angle_gamma   90.00
#
_symmetry.space_group_name_H-M   'P 1'
#
loop_
_entity.id
_entity.type
_entity.pdbx_description
1 polymer ?
#
loop_
_entity_poly.entity_id
_entity_poly.type
_entity_poly.pdbx_seq_one_letter_code
_entity_poly.pdbx_strand_id
1 'polypeptide(L)'
;KNPLTQVVNSKHKPTSGNIIYFYHDDKILQVFARFEQGQGFAHQERDNAARKELDPLIYPTDRQYDRAHLIPIGYHGSENDKRLLIGWDGRQNKKEQHDFEIKVKQLNKKYPIYWLTSVCKVPGGLKWSYRIWNATNPDQPKLVAKEDMVMDCKYVWR
;
A
#
# COMPACT_ATOMS: atom_id res chain seq x y z
N LYS A 1 -18.87 0.65 4.84
CA LYS A 1 -17.97 1.43 5.68
C LYS A 1 -17.17 2.41 4.84
N ASN A 2 -17.23 3.71 5.17
CA ASN A 2 -16.54 4.73 4.40
C ASN A 2 -15.03 4.67 4.69
N PRO A 3 -14.17 4.42 3.67
CA PRO A 3 -12.74 4.34 3.88
C PRO A 3 -12.13 5.64 4.42
N LEU A 4 -12.74 6.80 4.15
CA LEU A 4 -12.24 8.09 4.63
C LEU A 4 -12.25 8.23 6.14
N THR A 5 -13.02 7.41 6.85
CA THR A 5 -13.13 7.49 8.32
C THR A 5 -12.14 6.60 9.04
N GLN A 6 -11.36 5.79 8.31
CA GLN A 6 -10.47 4.79 8.90
C GLN A 6 -9.03 5.25 9.03
N VAL A 7 -8.67 6.33 8.38
CA VAL A 7 -7.28 6.76 8.26
C VAL A 7 -7.12 8.13 8.89
N VAL A 8 -6.18 8.24 9.80
CA VAL A 8 -5.80 9.53 10.39
C VAL A 8 -4.97 10.30 9.38
N ASN A 9 -5.26 11.58 9.28
CA ASN A 9 -4.62 12.46 8.31
C ASN A 9 -3.16 12.74 8.71
N SER A 10 -2.24 11.94 8.21
CA SER A 10 -0.82 12.22 8.22
C SER A 10 -0.38 12.31 6.76
N LYS A 11 -0.02 13.49 6.32
CA LYS A 11 0.18 13.74 4.90
C LYS A 11 1.59 13.39 4.45
N HIS A 12 1.68 12.56 3.44
CA HIS A 12 2.84 12.47 2.59
C HIS A 12 2.48 13.06 1.23
N LYS A 13 3.28 14.01 0.75
CA LYS A 13 3.04 14.66 -0.53
C LYS A 13 4.04 14.13 -1.56
N PRO A 14 3.64 13.17 -2.39
CA PRO A 14 4.55 12.57 -3.35
C PRO A 14 4.80 13.49 -4.55
N THR A 15 5.84 13.16 -5.32
CA THR A 15 6.23 13.92 -6.50
C THR A 15 5.14 13.92 -7.59
N SER A 16 4.27 12.91 -7.60
CA SER A 16 3.13 12.84 -8.52
C SER A 16 2.01 13.84 -8.20
N GLY A 17 2.10 14.55 -7.09
CA GLY A 17 1.07 15.47 -6.64
C GLY A 17 -0.08 14.83 -5.87
N ASN A 18 -0.14 13.52 -5.77
CA ASN A 18 -1.16 12.82 -5.00
C ASN A 18 -0.91 12.95 -3.51
N ILE A 19 -1.99 13.05 -2.74
CA ILE A 19 -1.91 13.09 -1.28
C ILE A 19 -2.21 11.69 -0.76
N ILE A 20 -1.30 11.17 0.06
CA ILE A 20 -1.46 9.88 0.72
C ILE A 20 -1.66 10.14 2.20
N TYR A 21 -2.70 9.55 2.74
CA TYR A 21 -2.97 9.58 4.16
C TYR A 21 -2.35 8.37 4.82
N PHE A 22 -1.75 8.58 5.97
CA PHE A 22 -1.01 7.56 6.69
C PHE A 22 -1.49 7.49 8.13
N TYR A 23 -1.72 6.27 8.60
CA TYR A 23 -2.05 6.01 10.01
C TYR A 23 -1.20 4.85 10.51
N HIS A 24 -0.67 5.00 11.70
CA HIS A 24 0.18 3.97 12.30
C HIS A 24 0.06 4.02 13.82
N ASP A 25 -0.25 2.87 14.42
CA ASP A 25 -0.21 2.68 15.87
C ASP A 25 0.48 1.34 16.18
N ASP A 26 0.32 0.82 17.38
CA ASP A 26 0.94 -0.45 17.82
C ASP A 26 0.24 -1.71 17.28
N LYS A 27 -0.85 -1.56 16.56
CA LYS A 27 -1.67 -2.69 16.06
C LYS A 27 -1.85 -2.70 14.55
N ILE A 28 -1.89 -1.54 13.93
CA ILE A 28 -2.20 -1.40 12.50
C ILE A 28 -1.42 -0.25 11.88
N LEU A 29 -1.03 -0.46 10.64
CA LEU A 29 -0.50 0.57 9.75
C LEU A 29 -1.37 0.62 8.52
N GLN A 30 -1.84 1.82 8.15
CA GLN A 30 -2.71 2.00 6.99
C GLN A 30 -2.23 3.16 6.13
N VAL A 31 -2.36 2.99 4.82
CA VAL A 31 -2.21 4.08 3.85
C VAL A 31 -3.46 4.15 3.01
N PHE A 32 -3.92 5.37 2.77
CA PHE A 32 -5.13 5.63 2.01
C PHE A 32 -4.89 6.77 1.03
N ALA A 33 -5.37 6.61 -0.19
CA ALA A 33 -5.29 7.65 -1.20
C ALA A 33 -6.45 7.57 -2.17
N ARG A 34 -6.76 8.70 -2.81
CA ARG A 34 -7.66 8.78 -3.94
C ARG A 34 -6.85 9.06 -5.20
N PHE A 35 -7.11 8.31 -6.25
CA PHE A 35 -6.48 8.50 -7.54
C PHE A 35 -7.54 8.78 -8.60
N GLU A 36 -7.31 9.81 -9.42
CA GLU A 36 -8.16 10.10 -10.56
C GLU A 36 -8.05 8.99 -11.61
N GLN A 37 -9.01 8.94 -12.53
CA GLN A 37 -9.00 7.97 -13.61
C GLN A 37 -7.70 8.05 -14.40
N GLY A 38 -7.01 6.93 -14.53
CA GLY A 38 -5.77 6.81 -15.28
C GLY A 38 -4.56 7.47 -14.67
N GLN A 39 -4.64 7.95 -13.44
CA GLN A 39 -3.58 8.76 -12.80
C GLN A 39 -2.32 7.96 -12.46
N GLY A 40 -2.45 6.68 -12.22
CA GLY A 40 -1.37 5.85 -11.70
C GLY A 40 -0.39 5.30 -12.73
N PHE A 41 -0.30 5.88 -13.92
CA PHE A 41 0.47 5.26 -15.01
C PHE A 41 1.76 5.94 -15.39
N ALA A 42 2.13 6.99 -14.68
CA ALA A 42 3.42 7.65 -14.90
C ALA A 42 4.55 6.67 -14.57
N HIS A 43 5.44 6.46 -15.54
CA HIS A 43 6.65 5.67 -15.30
C HIS A 43 7.56 6.44 -14.35
N GLN A 44 8.01 5.78 -13.30
CA GLN A 44 8.93 6.36 -12.33
C GLN A 44 10.25 5.57 -12.36
N GLU A 45 11.37 6.29 -12.40
CA GLU A 45 12.67 5.65 -12.22
C GLU A 45 12.82 5.18 -10.78
N ARG A 46 13.43 4.00 -10.62
CA ARG A 46 13.70 3.44 -9.30
C ARG A 46 15.10 3.79 -8.83
N ASP A 47 15.20 4.24 -7.61
CA ASP A 47 16.46 4.37 -6.91
C ASP A 47 16.67 3.15 -6.00
N ASN A 48 17.19 2.07 -6.59
CA ASN A 48 17.40 0.83 -5.85
C ASN A 48 18.44 0.96 -4.75
N ALA A 49 19.45 1.81 -4.92
CA ALA A 49 20.49 2.00 -3.92
C ALA A 49 19.90 2.67 -2.67
N ALA A 50 19.16 3.74 -2.84
CA ALA A 50 18.51 4.42 -1.72
C ALA A 50 17.48 3.52 -1.02
N ARG A 51 16.70 2.75 -1.80
CA ARG A 51 15.71 1.83 -1.24
C ARG A 51 16.33 0.75 -0.35
N LYS A 52 17.48 0.21 -0.75
CA LYS A 52 18.19 -0.83 0.02
C LYS A 52 18.67 -0.33 1.38
N GLU A 53 18.91 0.94 1.52
CA GLU A 53 19.35 1.55 2.78
C GLU A 53 18.20 1.85 3.73
N LEU A 54 16.95 1.83 3.23
CA LEU A 54 15.79 2.08 4.05
C LEU A 54 15.50 0.90 4.98
N ASP A 55 15.25 1.24 6.23
CA ASP A 55 14.91 0.30 7.28
C ASP A 55 13.40 0.36 7.50
N PRO A 56 12.64 -0.65 7.05
CA PRO A 56 11.18 -0.60 7.16
C PRO A 56 10.72 -0.51 8.60
N LEU A 57 9.55 0.11 8.82
CA LEU A 57 8.94 0.17 10.15
C LEU A 57 8.50 -1.22 10.64
N ILE A 58 8.13 -2.07 9.72
CA ILE A 58 7.63 -3.42 10.01
C ILE A 58 8.32 -4.38 9.05
N TYR A 59 8.88 -5.46 9.60
CA TYR A 59 9.51 -6.49 8.77
C TYR A 59 9.65 -7.81 9.54
N PRO A 60 9.66 -8.96 8.84
CA PRO A 60 9.88 -10.25 9.49
C PRO A 60 11.33 -10.42 9.91
N THR A 61 11.54 -11.13 11.01
CA THR A 61 12.88 -11.41 11.55
C THR A 61 13.33 -12.85 11.38
N ASP A 62 12.43 -13.73 10.97
CA ASP A 62 12.68 -15.17 10.83
C ASP A 62 12.85 -15.62 9.37
N ARG A 63 12.96 -14.69 8.44
CA ARG A 63 13.15 -14.95 7.02
C ARG A 63 13.72 -13.75 6.29
N GLN A 64 14.18 -13.97 5.07
CA GLN A 64 14.48 -12.89 4.15
C GLN A 64 13.18 -12.23 3.66
N TYR A 65 13.26 -10.96 3.34
CA TYR A 65 12.08 -10.22 2.90
C TYR A 65 12.44 -9.24 1.78
N ASP A 66 11.43 -8.87 1.00
CA ASP A 66 11.51 -7.76 0.07
C ASP A 66 10.95 -6.49 0.72
N ARG A 67 11.38 -5.34 0.26
CA ARG A 67 10.78 -4.05 0.62
C ARG A 67 9.60 -3.82 -0.30
N ALA A 68 8.41 -4.12 0.19
CA ALA A 68 7.18 -4.04 -0.56
C ALA A 68 6.54 -2.66 -0.39
N HIS A 69 6.12 -2.05 -1.48
CA HIS A 69 5.39 -0.79 -1.45
C HIS A 69 3.94 -1.01 -1.05
N LEU A 70 3.45 -0.24 -0.08
CA LEU A 70 2.03 -0.28 0.32
C LEU A 70 1.12 0.24 -0.80
N ILE A 71 1.60 1.22 -1.56
CA ILE A 71 1.00 1.69 -2.80
C ILE A 71 2.08 1.67 -3.87
N PRO A 72 1.81 1.15 -5.08
CA PRO A 72 2.82 1.08 -6.14
C PRO A 72 3.43 2.43 -6.47
N ILE A 73 4.72 2.42 -6.76
CA ILE A 73 5.48 3.64 -7.01
C ILE A 73 4.91 4.49 -8.15
N GLY A 74 4.32 3.88 -9.17
CA GLY A 74 3.67 4.60 -10.27
C GLY A 74 2.52 5.50 -9.84
N TYR A 75 2.01 5.33 -8.61
CA TYR A 75 0.93 6.14 -8.05
C TYR A 75 1.42 7.28 -7.17
N HIS A 76 2.63 7.23 -6.64
CA HIS A 76 3.09 8.28 -5.73
C HIS A 76 4.47 8.85 -6.05
N GLY A 77 5.28 8.16 -6.84
CA GLY A 77 6.58 8.66 -7.26
C GLY A 77 7.65 8.75 -6.17
N SER A 78 7.39 8.22 -4.98
CA SER A 78 8.36 8.24 -3.89
C SER A 78 8.86 6.83 -3.60
N GLU A 79 10.12 6.57 -3.97
CA GLU A 79 10.78 5.30 -3.71
C GLU A 79 11.25 5.18 -2.26
N ASN A 80 11.52 6.30 -1.61
CA ASN A 80 12.37 6.35 -0.42
C ASN A 80 11.62 6.72 0.86
N ASP A 81 10.32 6.77 0.84
CA ASP A 81 9.55 7.05 2.05
C ASP A 81 9.29 5.75 2.80
N LYS A 82 9.96 5.58 3.94
CA LYS A 82 9.83 4.37 4.76
C LYS A 82 8.42 4.13 5.31
N ARG A 83 7.56 5.17 5.34
CA ARG A 83 6.16 5.01 5.72
C ARG A 83 5.37 4.22 4.68
N LEU A 84 5.87 4.12 3.47
CA LEU A 84 5.23 3.43 2.36
C LEU A 84 5.87 2.08 2.05
N LEU A 85 6.82 1.63 2.87
CA LEU A 85 7.55 0.38 2.67
C LEU A 85 7.39 -0.53 3.88
N ILE A 86 7.11 -1.80 3.60
CA ILE A 86 7.02 -2.86 4.61
C ILE A 86 7.91 -4.01 4.15
N GLY A 87 8.61 -4.64 5.08
CA GLY A 87 9.29 -5.90 4.79
C GLY A 87 8.27 -7.01 4.67
N TRP A 88 8.19 -7.66 3.51
CA TRP A 88 7.20 -8.69 3.26
C TRP A 88 7.81 -9.89 2.53
N ASP A 89 7.15 -11.04 2.64
CA ASP A 89 7.57 -12.25 1.96
C ASP A 89 7.78 -12.00 0.47
N GLY A 90 8.94 -12.35 -0.05
CA GLY A 90 9.30 -12.03 -1.43
C GLY A 90 8.44 -12.73 -2.47
N ARG A 91 7.92 -13.94 -2.16
CA ARG A 91 7.05 -14.66 -3.10
C ARG A 91 5.71 -13.96 -3.23
N GLN A 92 5.11 -13.56 -2.09
CA GLN A 92 3.84 -12.82 -2.12
C GLN A 92 4.02 -11.45 -2.77
N ASN A 93 5.14 -10.76 -2.51
CA ASN A 93 5.41 -9.47 -3.12
C ASN A 93 5.52 -9.58 -4.65
N LYS A 94 6.22 -10.59 -5.15
CA LYS A 94 6.45 -10.75 -6.59
C LYS A 94 5.24 -11.28 -7.34
N LYS A 95 4.34 -11.98 -6.68
CA LYS A 95 3.19 -12.62 -7.31
C LYS A 95 1.86 -11.97 -6.91
N GLU A 96 1.36 -12.26 -5.70
CA GLU A 96 0.01 -11.84 -5.33
C GLU A 96 -0.13 -10.33 -5.25
N GLN A 97 0.83 -9.64 -4.66
CA GLN A 97 0.80 -8.17 -4.58
C GLN A 97 0.93 -7.55 -5.97
N HIS A 98 1.86 -8.05 -6.77
CA HIS A 98 2.07 -7.56 -8.12
C HIS A 98 0.85 -7.78 -9.03
N ASP A 99 0.26 -8.98 -8.99
CA ASP A 99 -0.93 -9.30 -9.79
C ASP A 99 -2.12 -8.43 -9.38
N PHE A 100 -2.27 -8.18 -8.08
CA PHE A 100 -3.32 -7.29 -7.59
C PHE A 100 -3.10 -5.85 -8.07
N GLU A 101 -1.88 -5.36 -8.03
CA GLU A 101 -1.53 -4.02 -8.52
C GLU A 101 -1.86 -3.84 -9.99
N ILE A 102 -1.58 -4.86 -10.81
CA ILE A 102 -1.93 -4.86 -12.24
C ILE A 102 -3.45 -4.80 -12.41
N LYS A 103 -4.20 -5.60 -11.64
CA LYS A 103 -5.66 -5.59 -11.68
C LYS A 103 -6.22 -4.20 -11.34
N VAL A 104 -5.72 -3.59 -10.30
CA VAL A 104 -6.16 -2.25 -9.88
C VAL A 104 -5.83 -1.21 -10.94
N LYS A 105 -4.66 -1.33 -11.56
CA LYS A 105 -4.27 -0.46 -12.67
C LYS A 105 -5.29 -0.51 -13.81
N GLN A 106 -5.79 -1.69 -14.16
CA GLN A 106 -6.82 -1.84 -15.18
C GLN A 106 -8.15 -1.20 -14.75
N LEU A 107 -8.54 -1.37 -13.49
CA LEU A 107 -9.74 -0.74 -12.95
C LEU A 107 -9.62 0.79 -12.94
N ASN A 108 -8.47 1.31 -12.59
CA ASN A 108 -8.25 2.77 -12.54
C ASN A 108 -8.27 3.41 -13.92
N LYS A 109 -8.03 2.67 -14.99
CA LYS A 109 -8.24 3.18 -16.36
C LYS A 109 -9.71 3.50 -16.65
N LYS A 110 -10.62 2.85 -15.93
CA LYS A 110 -12.07 2.97 -16.16
C LYS A 110 -12.73 4.05 -15.31
N TYR A 111 -12.21 4.30 -14.10
CA TYR A 111 -12.81 5.23 -13.15
C TYR A 111 -11.81 5.64 -12.06
N PRO A 112 -12.09 6.74 -11.34
CA PRO A 112 -11.29 7.08 -10.16
C PRO A 112 -11.48 6.03 -9.07
N ILE A 113 -10.47 5.87 -8.22
CA ILE A 113 -10.48 4.87 -7.16
C ILE A 113 -10.09 5.46 -5.81
N TYR A 114 -10.57 4.84 -4.74
CA TYR A 114 -9.95 4.88 -3.43
C TYR A 114 -9.12 3.63 -3.24
N TRP A 115 -7.93 3.80 -2.71
CA TRP A 115 -7.00 2.73 -2.40
C TRP A 115 -6.70 2.73 -0.91
N LEU A 116 -6.97 1.61 -0.24
CA LEU A 116 -6.58 1.39 1.14
C LEU A 116 -5.71 0.14 1.22
N THR A 117 -4.50 0.29 1.76
CA THR A 117 -3.63 -0.82 2.12
C THR A 117 -3.43 -0.81 3.62
N SER A 118 -3.62 -1.96 4.25
CA SER A 118 -3.47 -2.11 5.70
C SER A 118 -2.55 -3.26 6.01
N VAL A 119 -1.71 -3.08 7.02
CA VAL A 119 -0.93 -4.15 7.63
C VAL A 119 -1.29 -4.19 9.10
N CYS A 120 -1.68 -5.34 9.60
CA CYS A 120 -2.06 -5.47 11.01
C CYS A 120 -1.48 -6.73 11.63
N LYS A 121 -1.38 -6.72 12.96
CA LYS A 121 -0.99 -7.89 13.74
C LYS A 121 -2.15 -8.87 13.78
N VAL A 122 -1.85 -10.15 13.56
CA VAL A 122 -2.78 -11.26 13.71
C VAL A 122 -2.11 -12.34 14.56
N PRO A 123 -2.86 -13.29 15.12
CA PRO A 123 -2.25 -14.40 15.86
C PRO A 123 -1.22 -15.12 14.99
N GLY A 124 0.02 -15.17 15.45
CA GLY A 124 1.12 -15.84 14.76
C GLY A 124 1.80 -15.06 13.64
N GLY A 125 1.40 -13.83 13.36
CA GLY A 125 2.04 -13.09 12.28
C GLY A 125 1.42 -11.76 11.92
N LEU A 126 1.45 -11.46 10.63
CA LEU A 126 0.99 -10.20 10.05
C LEU A 126 0.01 -10.47 8.91
N LYS A 127 -0.94 -9.56 8.72
CA LYS A 127 -1.90 -9.60 7.63
C LYS A 127 -1.81 -8.33 6.81
N TRP A 128 -1.63 -8.48 5.51
CA TRP A 128 -1.66 -7.42 4.52
C TRP A 128 -3.01 -7.44 3.82
N SER A 129 -3.70 -6.30 3.77
CA SER A 129 -5.01 -6.19 3.14
C SER A 129 -5.04 -5.06 2.14
N TYR A 130 -5.62 -5.34 0.97
CA TYR A 130 -5.99 -4.32 -0.02
C TYR A 130 -7.49 -4.15 -0.08
N ARG A 131 -7.94 -2.90 -0.20
CA ARG A 131 -9.34 -2.58 -0.50
C ARG A 131 -9.38 -1.46 -1.51
N ILE A 132 -10.11 -1.67 -2.60
CA ILE A 132 -10.22 -0.70 -3.70
C ILE A 132 -11.70 -0.42 -3.92
N TRP A 133 -12.05 0.85 -3.98
CA TRP A 133 -13.40 1.29 -4.27
C TRP A 133 -13.43 2.09 -5.56
N ASN A 134 -14.51 1.94 -6.33
CA ASN A 134 -14.86 2.87 -7.39
C ASN A 134 -15.28 4.19 -6.71
N ALA A 135 -14.60 5.26 -7.02
CA ALA A 135 -14.79 6.58 -6.38
C ALA A 135 -15.50 7.57 -7.32
N THR A 136 -16.20 7.09 -8.36
CA THR A 136 -16.98 7.95 -9.26
C THR A 136 -17.99 8.77 -8.48
N ASN A 137 -18.67 8.15 -7.53
CA ASN A 137 -19.50 8.85 -6.55
C ASN A 137 -18.80 8.84 -5.19
N PRO A 138 -18.14 9.94 -4.78
CA PRO A 138 -17.39 9.97 -3.53
C PRO A 138 -18.25 9.73 -2.28
N ASP A 139 -19.54 10.03 -2.34
CA ASP A 139 -20.45 9.86 -1.21
C ASP A 139 -20.90 8.41 -1.03
N GLN A 140 -20.81 7.62 -2.11
CA GLN A 140 -21.19 6.21 -2.11
C GLN A 140 -20.14 5.38 -2.86
N PRO A 141 -18.91 5.28 -2.32
CA PRO A 141 -17.89 4.46 -2.96
C PRO A 141 -18.27 2.98 -2.94
N LYS A 142 -18.01 2.29 -4.06
CA LYS A 142 -18.38 0.90 -4.24
C LYS A 142 -17.13 0.04 -4.25
N LEU A 143 -17.08 -0.96 -3.36
CA LEU A 143 -15.94 -1.89 -3.31
C LEU A 143 -15.88 -2.70 -4.62
N VAL A 144 -14.74 -2.68 -5.29
CA VAL A 144 -14.53 -3.34 -6.59
C VAL A 144 -13.41 -4.36 -6.58
N ALA A 145 -12.50 -4.30 -5.61
CA ALA A 145 -11.43 -5.28 -5.47
C ALA A 145 -10.97 -5.37 -4.02
N LYS A 146 -10.58 -6.57 -3.61
CA LYS A 146 -9.98 -6.82 -2.31
C LYS A 146 -9.03 -8.01 -2.39
N GLU A 147 -8.02 -8.00 -1.54
CA GLU A 147 -7.08 -9.11 -1.38
C GLU A 147 -6.55 -9.07 0.05
N ASP A 148 -6.42 -10.24 0.65
CA ASP A 148 -5.81 -10.40 1.97
C ASP A 148 -4.70 -11.44 1.89
N MET A 149 -3.56 -11.16 2.52
CA MET A 149 -2.43 -12.08 2.60
C MET A 149 -1.95 -12.15 4.04
N VAL A 150 -1.66 -13.35 4.50
CA VAL A 150 -1.12 -13.58 5.85
C VAL A 150 0.30 -14.09 5.74
N MET A 151 1.18 -13.55 6.55
CA MET A 151 2.54 -14.03 6.70
C MET A 151 2.73 -14.48 8.15
N ASP A 152 2.83 -15.79 8.34
CA ASP A 152 3.18 -16.35 9.65
C ASP A 152 4.66 -16.09 9.90
N CYS A 153 4.97 -15.26 10.88
CA CYS A 153 6.34 -14.85 11.12
C CYS A 153 6.52 -14.22 12.51
N LYS A 154 7.75 -14.18 12.94
CA LYS A 154 8.21 -13.23 13.96
C LYS A 154 8.58 -11.95 13.24
N TYR A 155 8.38 -10.82 13.90
CA TYR A 155 8.55 -9.53 13.24
C TYR A 155 8.98 -8.44 14.21
N VAL A 156 9.50 -7.36 13.64
CA VAL A 156 9.69 -6.07 14.30
C VAL A 156 8.55 -5.16 13.90
N TRP A 157 7.99 -4.47 14.88
CA TRP A 157 6.96 -3.46 14.67
C TRP A 157 7.38 -2.19 15.40
N ARG A 158 7.72 -1.16 14.67
CA ARG A 158 8.21 0.09 15.26
C ARG A 158 7.17 1.18 15.32
#